data_5ee78549462c68c33a84cc3701aa2032
#
_entry.id   5ee78549462c68c33a84cc3701aa2032
#
_cell.length_a   1.000
_cell.length_b   1.000
_cell.length_c   1.000
_cell.angle_alpha   90.00
_cell.angle_beta   90.00
_cell.angle_gamma   90.00
#
_symmetry.space_group_name_H-M   'P 1'
#
loop_
_entity.id
_entity.type
_entity.pdbx_description
1 polymer ?
#
loop_
_entity_poly.entity_id
_entity_poly.type
_entity_poly.pdbx_seq_one_letter_code
_entity_poly.pdbx_strand_id
1 'polypeptide(L)'
;MLTDFTNYYQPDLTAPSTELRGRVVNAEVLKENSDATVSVNHKANEGRTSDDDPLNPQQQRALKDSDSLIENTYSDALGPVLGRFLSEGIKQGDLPLSTTLLVKRPGESDIGTERHALLSRYVNDSAVKKQYVHPRPFTDRTNGGYVAAGLPKTENIIHLPVWTDDSGTQHNPGYDTLAPTGSFPSGHTTVAYSGGIGLATLLPQLAPEIMTRASEAANNRLIVGVHYPLDLMGGRIIGEAGLATRWSDEQFRNDKLMPAYQEMQAYMAKRCVGANIVARAADDPTTVQNCVTALNANSADSSKPSGGYTNDFTDDFSTQPVTNRASALAAYQARMSYGFKPTSATGKAAVVPEGAENLLTTAFPTLNAEQRRAVLAATEIDSGEPLDASSNGYQRLNLAAAYSAKVTLSADGSVVKVEPGQAVASVVREGAPAKPGSSSGRSDATASTTKTIANTGSDMLAPAGMIVACFMLGIGLMLTRRRA
;
A
#
# COMPACT_ATOMS: atom_id res chain seq x y z
N MET A 1 4.37 -14.85 8.28
CA MET A 1 3.91 -14.17 7.07
C MET A 1 4.98 -14.10 6.01
N LEU A 2 6.22 -13.75 6.32
CA LEU A 2 7.29 -13.59 5.33
C LEU A 2 8.23 -14.79 5.21
N THR A 3 7.92 -15.90 5.85
CA THR A 3 8.74 -17.12 5.83
C THR A 3 8.97 -17.66 4.41
N ASP A 4 8.06 -17.36 3.48
CA ASP A 4 8.18 -17.78 2.08
C ASP A 4 9.42 -17.21 1.39
N PHE A 5 9.96 -16.08 1.88
CA PHE A 5 11.23 -15.53 1.39
C PHE A 5 12.39 -16.53 1.55
N THR A 6 12.33 -17.40 2.56
CA THR A 6 13.37 -18.44 2.75
C THR A 6 13.36 -19.52 1.67
N ASN A 7 12.29 -19.60 0.84
CA ASN A 7 12.25 -20.44 -0.34
C ASN A 7 13.15 -19.88 -1.49
N TYR A 8 13.59 -18.65 -1.39
CA TYR A 8 14.45 -17.98 -2.37
C TYR A 8 15.84 -17.69 -1.83
N TYR A 9 15.91 -17.20 -0.59
CA TYR A 9 17.15 -16.87 0.10
C TYR A 9 17.09 -17.28 1.56
N GLN A 10 18.07 -18.05 2.01
CA GLN A 10 18.18 -18.48 3.40
C GLN A 10 19.31 -17.75 4.09
N PRO A 11 19.01 -16.92 5.10
CA PRO A 11 20.01 -16.15 5.83
C PRO A 11 20.89 -17.05 6.70
N ASP A 12 22.14 -16.65 6.88
CA ASP A 12 23.04 -17.22 7.91
C ASP A 12 22.93 -16.35 9.18
N LEU A 13 22.07 -16.74 10.08
CA LEU A 13 21.85 -16.02 11.35
C LEU A 13 22.99 -16.25 12.37
N THR A 14 23.98 -17.08 12.07
CA THR A 14 25.18 -17.28 12.91
C THR A 14 26.26 -16.27 12.60
N ALA A 15 26.22 -15.64 11.43
CA ALA A 15 27.11 -14.55 11.07
C ALA A 15 26.77 -13.25 11.80
N PRO A 16 27.73 -12.35 12.01
CA PRO A 16 27.45 -11.00 12.50
C PRO A 16 26.42 -10.32 11.59
N SER A 17 25.44 -9.62 12.16
CA SER A 17 24.37 -8.96 11.41
C SER A 17 24.87 -7.91 10.38
N THR A 18 26.09 -7.46 10.52
CA THR A 18 26.78 -6.55 9.59
C THR A 18 27.32 -7.27 8.35
N GLU A 19 27.37 -8.58 8.34
CA GLU A 19 27.93 -9.35 7.23
C GLU A 19 26.89 -9.83 6.22
N LEU A 20 25.60 -9.72 6.50
CA LEU A 20 24.47 -10.03 5.61
C LEU A 20 24.65 -11.38 4.83
N ARG A 21 25.19 -12.39 5.50
CA ARG A 21 25.49 -13.69 4.90
C ARG A 21 24.23 -14.54 4.71
N GLY A 22 24.27 -15.37 3.69
CA GLY A 22 23.20 -16.32 3.44
C GLY A 22 23.48 -17.21 2.23
N ARG A 23 22.48 -17.97 1.84
CA ARG A 23 22.57 -18.93 0.75
C ARG A 23 21.40 -18.73 -0.20
N VAL A 24 21.68 -18.77 -1.51
CA VAL A 24 20.65 -18.80 -2.56
C VAL A 24 19.95 -20.17 -2.53
N VAL A 25 18.63 -20.16 -2.52
CA VAL A 25 17.79 -21.35 -2.58
C VAL A 25 17.12 -21.46 -3.95
N ASN A 26 16.61 -20.34 -4.49
CA ASN A 26 16.07 -20.29 -5.84
C ASN A 26 16.72 -19.14 -6.63
N ALA A 27 17.70 -19.51 -7.47
CA ALA A 27 18.46 -18.55 -8.25
C ALA A 27 17.64 -17.87 -9.35
N GLU A 28 16.62 -18.55 -9.91
CA GLU A 28 15.79 -18.00 -10.97
C GLU A 28 14.93 -16.84 -10.43
N VAL A 29 14.24 -17.04 -9.31
CA VAL A 29 13.44 -15.99 -8.66
C VAL A 29 14.31 -14.82 -8.23
N LEU A 30 15.49 -15.06 -7.67
CA LEU A 30 16.40 -13.96 -7.28
C LEU A 30 17.00 -13.24 -8.49
N LYS A 31 17.14 -13.92 -9.63
CA LYS A 31 17.54 -13.29 -10.88
C LYS A 31 16.43 -12.39 -11.40
N GLU A 32 15.18 -12.84 -11.47
CA GLU A 32 14.03 -12.01 -11.84
C GLU A 32 13.91 -10.78 -10.91
N ASN A 33 14.13 -10.98 -9.61
CA ASN A 33 14.15 -9.91 -8.61
C ASN A 33 15.21 -8.84 -8.89
N SER A 34 16.41 -9.27 -9.29
CA SER A 34 17.52 -8.39 -9.67
C SER A 34 17.26 -7.69 -11.01
N ASP A 35 16.84 -8.45 -12.03
CA ASP A 35 16.56 -7.92 -13.37
C ASP A 35 15.46 -6.86 -13.34
N ALA A 36 14.37 -7.10 -12.60
CA ALA A 36 13.30 -6.13 -12.46
C ALA A 36 13.77 -4.83 -11.76
N THR A 37 14.63 -4.94 -10.75
CA THR A 37 15.24 -3.76 -10.12
C THR A 37 16.06 -2.95 -11.12
N VAL A 38 16.92 -3.62 -11.88
CA VAL A 38 17.76 -2.97 -12.91
C VAL A 38 16.89 -2.33 -13.98
N SER A 39 15.85 -3.05 -14.47
CA SER A 39 14.94 -2.52 -15.48
C SER A 39 14.28 -1.22 -15.03
N VAL A 40 13.65 -1.21 -13.85
CA VAL A 40 12.98 -0.01 -13.31
C VAL A 40 13.97 1.12 -13.04
N ASN A 41 15.13 0.81 -12.42
CA ASN A 41 16.14 1.82 -12.14
C ASN A 41 16.69 2.45 -13.42
N HIS A 42 17.08 1.65 -14.40
CA HIS A 42 17.65 2.15 -15.66
C HIS A 42 16.65 2.98 -16.46
N LYS A 43 15.40 2.53 -16.56
CA LYS A 43 14.37 3.26 -17.31
C LYS A 43 14.07 4.62 -16.70
N ALA A 44 13.88 4.68 -15.38
CA ALA A 44 13.61 5.92 -14.68
C ALA A 44 14.81 6.89 -14.70
N ASN A 45 16.03 6.38 -14.88
CA ASN A 45 17.27 7.13 -14.88
C ASN A 45 17.93 7.20 -16.28
N GLU A 46 17.20 6.85 -17.33
CA GLU A 46 17.70 6.86 -18.70
C GLU A 46 18.24 8.27 -19.09
N GLY A 47 19.43 8.30 -19.68
CA GLY A 47 20.08 9.54 -20.11
C GLY A 47 20.94 10.23 -19.04
N ARG A 48 20.92 9.78 -17.79
CA ARG A 48 21.85 10.28 -16.77
C ARG A 48 23.26 9.73 -17.00
N THR A 49 24.22 10.63 -17.02
CA THR A 49 25.66 10.32 -17.21
C THR A 49 26.53 10.84 -16.07
N SER A 50 26.01 11.80 -15.28
CA SER A 50 26.68 12.39 -14.13
C SER A 50 25.71 12.81 -13.03
N ASP A 51 26.25 13.09 -11.82
CA ASP A 51 25.47 13.61 -10.70
C ASP A 51 24.98 15.05 -10.94
N ASP A 52 25.62 15.79 -11.84
CA ASP A 52 25.25 17.16 -12.21
C ASP A 52 24.08 17.22 -13.20
N ASP A 53 23.68 16.09 -13.80
CA ASP A 53 22.54 16.06 -14.72
C ASP A 53 21.23 16.40 -13.96
N PRO A 54 20.37 17.26 -14.54
CA PRO A 54 19.14 17.66 -13.88
C PRO A 54 18.21 16.46 -13.66
N LEU A 55 17.59 16.42 -12.50
CA LEU A 55 16.62 15.37 -12.16
C LEU A 55 15.29 15.62 -12.86
N ASN A 56 14.72 14.58 -13.48
CA ASN A 56 13.37 14.61 -13.99
C ASN A 56 12.32 14.56 -12.85
N PRO A 57 11.04 14.88 -13.11
CA PRO A 57 10.01 14.91 -12.07
C PRO A 57 9.83 13.59 -11.32
N GLN A 58 10.03 12.44 -11.98
CA GLN A 58 9.93 11.13 -11.35
C GLN A 58 11.08 10.86 -10.38
N GLN A 59 12.31 11.20 -10.76
CA GLN A 59 13.49 11.10 -9.90
C GLN A 59 13.38 12.01 -8.68
N GLN A 60 12.91 13.25 -8.86
CA GLN A 60 12.63 14.18 -7.77
C GLN A 60 11.60 13.62 -6.80
N ARG A 61 10.51 13.03 -7.32
CA ARG A 61 9.49 12.37 -6.50
C ARG A 61 10.04 11.16 -5.76
N ALA A 62 10.87 10.35 -6.41
CA ALA A 62 11.51 9.19 -5.78
C ALA A 62 12.42 9.59 -4.60
N LEU A 63 13.14 10.69 -4.73
CA LEU A 63 13.96 11.25 -3.66
C LEU A 63 13.09 11.83 -2.51
N LYS A 64 12.04 12.58 -2.82
CA LYS A 64 11.08 13.06 -1.81
C LYS A 64 10.47 11.91 -1.01
N ASP A 65 10.10 10.83 -1.69
CA ASP A 65 9.56 9.62 -1.04
C ASP A 65 10.63 8.86 -0.24
N SER A 66 11.91 9.16 -0.39
CA SER A 66 13.01 8.56 0.38
C SER A 66 13.22 9.17 1.75
N ASP A 67 12.85 10.44 1.94
CA ASP A 67 13.20 11.15 3.18
C ASP A 67 12.18 10.97 4.30
N SER A 68 10.95 11.20 4.05
CA SER A 68 9.89 10.98 5.05
C SER A 68 8.53 11.24 4.43
N LEU A 69 8.29 10.50 3.73
CA LEU A 69 7.21 9.77 3.27
C LEU A 69 5.82 10.32 3.36
N ILE A 70 5.40 10.71 4.53
CA ILE A 70 3.98 10.59 4.81
C ILE A 70 3.25 11.83 4.32
N GLU A 71 3.76 13.01 4.61
CA GLU A 71 3.03 14.25 4.32
C GLU A 71 2.92 14.53 2.81
N ASN A 72 4.00 14.35 2.06
CA ASN A 72 4.00 14.55 0.61
C ASN A 72 3.16 13.48 -0.10
N THR A 73 3.34 12.20 0.29
CA THR A 73 2.60 11.09 -0.30
C THR A 73 1.09 11.21 -0.06
N TYR A 74 0.67 11.67 1.12
CA TYR A 74 -0.76 11.82 1.41
C TYR A 74 -1.41 12.96 0.65
N SER A 75 -0.75 14.11 0.56
CA SER A 75 -1.29 15.23 -0.21
C SER A 75 -1.42 14.87 -1.70
N ASP A 76 -0.40 14.26 -2.27
CA ASP A 76 -0.42 13.80 -3.65
C ASP A 76 -1.54 12.78 -3.92
N ALA A 77 -1.78 11.86 -2.98
CA ALA A 77 -2.77 10.81 -3.11
C ALA A 77 -4.20 11.34 -3.30
N LEU A 78 -4.48 12.55 -2.83
CA LEU A 78 -5.79 13.19 -2.89
C LEU A 78 -5.97 14.12 -4.11
N GLY A 79 -4.92 14.31 -4.90
CA GLY A 79 -4.89 15.28 -5.99
C GLY A 79 -4.76 16.73 -5.51
N PRO A 80 -4.66 17.70 -6.45
CA PRO A 80 -4.20 19.05 -6.14
C PRO A 80 -5.15 19.84 -5.22
N VAL A 81 -6.46 19.60 -5.28
CA VAL A 81 -7.43 20.35 -4.49
C VAL A 81 -7.58 19.77 -3.08
N LEU A 82 -7.91 18.50 -2.98
CA LEU A 82 -8.15 17.86 -1.68
C LEU A 82 -6.83 17.64 -0.92
N GLY A 83 -5.72 17.41 -1.62
CA GLY A 83 -4.38 17.35 -1.02
C GLY A 83 -3.98 18.67 -0.36
N ARG A 84 -4.28 19.81 -1.02
CA ARG A 84 -4.08 21.12 -0.40
C ARG A 84 -4.95 21.29 0.86
N PHE A 85 -6.22 20.88 0.81
CA PHE A 85 -7.09 20.95 1.99
C PHE A 85 -6.53 20.13 3.15
N LEU A 86 -6.06 18.90 2.89
CA LEU A 86 -5.43 18.07 3.90
C LEU A 86 -4.18 18.75 4.50
N SER A 87 -3.29 19.24 3.65
CA SER A 87 -2.05 19.90 4.07
C SER A 87 -2.31 21.15 4.92
N GLU A 88 -3.27 21.97 4.51
CA GLU A 88 -3.71 23.15 5.29
C GLU A 88 -4.33 22.76 6.63
N GLY A 89 -5.19 21.74 6.65
CA GLY A 89 -5.83 21.27 7.89
C GLY A 89 -4.85 20.73 8.91
N ILE A 90 -3.83 20.00 8.45
CA ILE A 90 -2.72 19.52 9.31
C ILE A 90 -1.93 20.70 9.87
N LYS A 91 -1.52 21.65 9.01
CA LYS A 91 -0.72 22.82 9.40
C LYS A 91 -1.45 23.75 10.36
N GLN A 92 -2.76 23.93 10.19
CA GLN A 92 -3.58 24.81 11.01
C GLN A 92 -4.08 24.13 12.29
N GLY A 93 -3.90 22.80 12.41
CA GLY A 93 -4.39 22.04 13.57
C GLY A 93 -5.89 21.75 13.53
N ASP A 94 -6.53 21.87 12.37
CA ASP A 94 -7.96 21.60 12.18
C ASP A 94 -8.31 20.11 12.17
N LEU A 95 -7.29 19.25 12.08
CA LEU A 95 -7.39 17.79 11.99
C LEU A 95 -6.61 17.09 13.11
N PRO A 96 -6.85 17.39 14.39
CA PRO A 96 -6.00 16.87 15.48
C PRO A 96 -6.04 15.34 15.62
N LEU A 97 -7.20 14.70 15.41
CA LEU A 97 -7.34 13.24 15.53
C LEU A 97 -6.71 12.55 14.34
N SER A 98 -6.99 13.02 13.13
CA SER A 98 -6.43 12.52 11.87
C SER A 98 -4.92 12.70 11.84
N THR A 99 -4.41 13.85 12.28
CA THR A 99 -2.97 14.13 12.38
C THR A 99 -2.29 13.16 13.36
N THR A 100 -2.87 12.95 14.54
CA THR A 100 -2.31 12.00 15.52
C THR A 100 -2.28 10.58 14.96
N LEU A 101 -3.24 10.21 14.11
CA LEU A 101 -3.29 8.88 13.49
C LEU A 101 -2.25 8.73 12.39
N LEU A 102 -2.15 9.72 11.49
CA LEU A 102 -1.43 9.62 10.22
C LEU A 102 0.00 10.19 10.25
N VAL A 103 0.24 11.25 11.01
CA VAL A 103 1.43 12.08 10.89
C VAL A 103 2.17 12.21 12.21
N LYS A 104 3.49 12.24 12.14
CA LYS A 104 4.34 12.62 13.27
C LYS A 104 4.14 14.12 13.56
N ARG A 105 3.94 14.47 14.83
CA ARG A 105 3.82 15.89 15.21
C ARG A 105 5.11 16.64 14.94
N PRO A 106 5.06 17.86 14.36
CA PRO A 106 6.23 18.71 14.17
C PRO A 106 6.99 18.92 15.50
N GLY A 107 8.31 18.81 15.45
CA GLY A 107 9.19 18.99 16.62
C GLY A 107 9.35 17.77 17.52
N GLU A 108 8.73 16.65 17.22
CA GLU A 108 8.95 15.39 17.93
C GLU A 108 10.17 14.65 17.37
N SER A 109 11.15 14.35 18.23
CA SER A 109 12.31 13.55 17.83
C SER A 109 11.97 12.06 17.71
N ASP A 110 12.74 11.31 16.92
CA ASP A 110 12.54 9.85 16.73
C ASP A 110 12.86 9.00 17.97
N ILE A 111 13.22 9.63 19.07
CA ILE A 111 13.63 8.97 20.31
C ILE A 111 12.44 8.94 21.28
N GLY A 112 11.74 7.83 21.30
CA GLY A 112 10.67 7.55 22.26
C GLY A 112 9.35 7.10 21.64
N THR A 113 8.74 6.09 22.23
CA THR A 113 7.56 5.39 21.73
C THR A 113 6.26 6.20 21.70
N GLU A 114 6.25 7.40 22.27
CA GLU A 114 5.03 8.20 22.42
C GLU A 114 4.86 9.29 21.34
N ARG A 115 5.84 9.45 20.46
CA ARG A 115 5.97 10.60 19.54
C ARG A 115 5.76 10.27 18.07
N HIS A 116 5.47 9.03 17.74
CA HIS A 116 5.19 8.62 16.36
C HIS A 116 3.70 8.66 16.07
N ALA A 117 3.34 8.85 14.80
CA ALA A 117 1.99 8.59 14.34
C ALA A 117 1.50 7.24 14.87
N LEU A 118 0.25 7.15 15.31
CA LEU A 118 -0.27 5.93 15.92
C LEU A 118 -0.10 4.71 15.01
N LEU A 119 -0.20 4.90 13.69
CA LEU A 119 -0.06 3.80 12.72
C LEU A 119 1.36 3.24 12.66
N SER A 120 2.38 4.07 12.76
CA SER A 120 3.78 3.61 12.68
C SER A 120 4.22 2.77 13.89
N ARG A 121 3.50 2.83 15.00
CA ARG A 121 3.79 2.02 16.20
C ARG A 121 3.47 0.54 16.04
N TYR A 122 2.57 0.20 15.12
CA TYR A 122 2.08 -1.16 14.97
C TYR A 122 2.79 -1.93 13.87
N VAL A 123 3.62 -1.25 13.11
CA VAL A 123 4.31 -1.82 11.97
C VAL A 123 5.81 -1.64 12.14
N ASN A 124 6.48 -2.61 12.75
CA ASN A 124 7.91 -2.57 12.98
C ASN A 124 8.63 -3.62 12.11
N ASP A 125 9.29 -3.14 11.06
CA ASP A 125 10.08 -3.97 10.14
C ASP A 125 11.49 -4.28 10.64
N SER A 126 12.01 -3.53 11.62
CA SER A 126 13.40 -3.61 12.07
C SER A 126 13.76 -4.97 12.69
N ALA A 127 12.83 -5.57 13.46
CA ALA A 127 13.02 -6.90 14.02
C ALA A 127 13.00 -7.98 12.93
N VAL A 128 12.16 -7.77 11.91
CA VAL A 128 12.00 -8.69 10.77
C VAL A 128 13.22 -8.64 9.85
N LYS A 129 13.77 -7.45 9.58
CA LYS A 129 14.99 -7.29 8.76
C LYS A 129 16.17 -8.08 9.28
N LYS A 130 16.33 -8.14 10.60
CA LYS A 130 17.41 -8.91 11.24
C LYS A 130 17.31 -10.42 11.01
N GLN A 131 16.14 -10.91 10.59
CA GLN A 131 15.92 -12.34 10.34
C GLN A 131 16.31 -12.76 8.93
N TYR A 132 16.35 -11.83 7.97
CA TYR A 132 16.55 -12.16 6.55
C TYR A 132 17.89 -11.73 5.98
N VAL A 133 18.51 -10.70 6.53
CA VAL A 133 19.86 -10.19 6.22
C VAL A 133 20.22 -10.20 4.71
N HIS A 134 19.25 -9.95 3.84
CA HIS A 134 19.44 -9.94 2.39
C HIS A 134 20.17 -8.65 1.96
N PRO A 135 21.26 -8.70 1.17
CA PRO A 135 22.00 -7.52 0.75
C PRO A 135 21.19 -6.64 -0.21
N ARG A 136 21.54 -5.35 -0.26
CA ARG A 136 20.85 -4.39 -1.14
C ARG A 136 21.38 -4.43 -2.58
N PRO A 137 20.58 -3.96 -3.58
CA PRO A 137 20.96 -3.96 -4.99
C PRO A 137 22.25 -3.22 -5.29
N PHE A 138 22.43 -2.05 -4.70
CA PHE A 138 23.53 -1.12 -4.97
C PHE A 138 24.84 -1.45 -4.21
N THR A 139 24.84 -2.42 -3.31
CA THR A 139 26.03 -2.71 -2.51
C THR A 139 27.06 -3.48 -3.34
N ASP A 140 28.33 -3.03 -3.25
CA ASP A 140 29.46 -3.80 -3.79
C ASP A 140 29.65 -5.08 -2.97
N ARG A 141 29.38 -6.20 -3.60
CA ARG A 141 29.45 -7.52 -2.97
C ARG A 141 30.86 -8.13 -3.00
N THR A 142 31.81 -7.47 -3.66
CA THR A 142 33.17 -7.96 -3.80
C THR A 142 34.09 -7.52 -2.67
N ASN A 143 33.81 -6.37 -2.06
CA ASN A 143 34.72 -5.73 -1.08
C ASN A 143 34.26 -5.79 0.38
N GLY A 144 33.07 -6.30 0.68
CA GLY A 144 32.47 -6.18 2.02
C GLY A 144 32.12 -7.46 2.75
N GLY A 145 32.49 -8.62 2.26
CA GLY A 145 32.16 -9.89 2.93
C GLY A 145 30.71 -10.35 2.79
N TYR A 146 29.95 -9.77 1.88
CA TYR A 146 28.54 -10.11 1.64
C TYR A 146 28.42 -11.17 0.57
N VAL A 147 28.74 -12.38 0.83
CA VAL A 147 28.60 -13.37 -0.23
C VAL A 147 27.69 -14.49 0.21
N ALA A 148 26.46 -14.43 -0.23
CA ALA A 148 25.72 -15.65 -0.49
C ALA A 148 26.29 -16.24 -1.80
N ALA A 149 26.88 -17.43 -1.75
CA ALA A 149 27.34 -18.11 -2.94
C ALA A 149 26.19 -18.24 -3.94
N GLY A 150 26.38 -17.75 -5.17
CA GLY A 150 25.37 -17.78 -6.23
C GLY A 150 24.29 -16.70 -6.19
N LEU A 151 24.39 -15.70 -5.30
CA LEU A 151 23.46 -14.57 -5.35
C LEU A 151 23.67 -13.80 -6.67
N PRO A 152 22.60 -13.57 -7.47
CA PRO A 152 22.70 -12.81 -8.70
C PRO A 152 23.30 -11.44 -8.43
N LYS A 153 24.25 -11.02 -9.23
CA LYS A 153 24.86 -9.71 -9.14
C LYS A 153 23.90 -8.69 -9.76
N THR A 154 23.51 -7.69 -8.99
CA THR A 154 22.73 -6.56 -9.50
C THR A 154 23.72 -5.54 -10.01
N GLU A 155 24.09 -5.64 -11.31
CA GLU A 155 25.08 -4.77 -11.91
C GLU A 155 24.47 -3.44 -12.32
N ASN A 156 25.29 -2.38 -12.23
CA ASN A 156 25.01 -1.08 -12.86
C ASN A 156 23.78 -0.34 -12.35
N ILE A 157 23.48 -0.40 -11.05
CA ILE A 157 22.49 0.51 -10.47
C ILE A 157 22.95 1.96 -10.69
N ILE A 158 22.12 2.75 -11.33
CA ILE A 158 22.32 4.20 -11.49
C ILE A 158 21.93 4.87 -10.18
N HIS A 159 22.89 5.53 -9.55
CA HIS A 159 22.68 6.26 -8.30
C HIS A 159 22.05 7.63 -8.59
N LEU A 160 21.14 8.07 -7.73
CA LEU A 160 20.65 9.43 -7.72
C LEU A 160 21.49 10.27 -6.74
N PRO A 161 21.79 11.54 -7.09
CA PRO A 161 22.53 12.43 -6.21
C PRO A 161 21.67 12.89 -5.03
N VAL A 162 22.31 13.48 -4.03
CA VAL A 162 21.64 14.35 -3.07
C VAL A 162 21.10 15.56 -3.80
N TRP A 163 19.83 15.90 -3.60
CA TRP A 163 19.15 16.97 -4.32
C TRP A 163 18.46 17.94 -3.36
N THR A 164 18.52 19.22 -3.65
CA THR A 164 17.82 20.27 -2.91
C THR A 164 16.65 20.78 -3.74
N ASP A 165 15.44 20.74 -3.19
CA ASP A 165 14.24 21.19 -3.87
C ASP A 165 14.08 22.72 -3.82
N ASP A 166 13.06 23.25 -4.52
CA ASP A 166 12.79 24.70 -4.62
C ASP A 166 12.44 25.33 -3.24
N SER A 167 12.09 24.53 -2.25
CA SER A 167 11.87 25.00 -0.87
C SER A 167 13.16 25.11 -0.05
N GLY A 168 14.28 24.64 -0.59
CA GLY A 168 15.55 24.52 0.11
C GLY A 168 15.69 23.25 0.94
N THR A 169 14.75 22.30 0.81
CA THR A 169 14.83 21.01 1.51
C THR A 169 15.77 20.07 0.75
N GLN A 170 16.75 19.50 1.47
CA GLN A 170 17.68 18.54 0.91
C GLN A 170 17.10 17.11 1.00
N HIS A 171 17.12 16.40 -0.12
CA HIS A 171 16.68 15.02 -0.26
C HIS A 171 17.87 14.10 -0.50
N ASN A 172 18.03 13.08 0.36
CA ASN A 172 19.16 12.16 0.31
C ASN A 172 18.67 10.73 0.01
N PRO A 173 19.19 10.05 -1.03
CA PRO A 173 18.84 8.66 -1.33
C PRO A 173 19.25 7.68 -0.20
N GLY A 174 20.23 8.04 0.64
CA GLY A 174 20.60 7.32 1.84
C GLY A 174 21.53 6.12 1.61
N TYR A 175 22.26 6.05 0.52
CA TYR A 175 23.09 4.88 0.20
C TYR A 175 24.06 4.50 1.31
N ASP A 176 24.80 5.47 1.90
CA ASP A 176 25.79 5.21 2.95
C ASP A 176 25.17 4.62 4.23
N THR A 177 24.00 5.12 4.61
CA THR A 177 23.28 4.66 5.80
C THR A 177 22.56 3.33 5.58
N LEU A 178 22.17 3.03 4.36
CA LEU A 178 21.45 1.83 3.99
C LEU A 178 22.38 0.64 3.68
N ALA A 179 23.60 0.89 3.16
CA ALA A 179 24.53 -0.15 2.76
C ALA A 179 24.77 -1.24 3.83
N PRO A 180 24.96 -0.93 5.12
CA PRO A 180 25.17 -1.94 6.15
C PRO A 180 23.89 -2.63 6.62
N THR A 181 22.72 -2.31 6.04
CA THR A 181 21.43 -2.83 6.48
C THR A 181 20.84 -3.80 5.46
N GLY A 182 20.09 -4.82 5.94
CA GLY A 182 19.35 -5.73 5.06
C GLY A 182 18.30 -5.02 4.21
N SER A 183 18.06 -5.55 3.00
CA SER A 183 17.05 -5.02 2.08
C SER A 183 15.64 -5.49 2.45
N PHE A 184 15.47 -6.77 2.75
CA PHE A 184 14.16 -7.42 2.93
C PHE A 184 13.72 -7.41 4.41
N PRO A 185 12.46 -7.06 4.67
CA PRO A 185 11.50 -6.35 3.83
C PRO A 185 11.77 -4.84 3.79
N SER A 186 11.16 -4.12 2.85
CA SER A 186 11.29 -2.66 2.74
C SER A 186 10.51 -1.92 3.83
N GLY A 187 11.21 -1.19 4.71
CA GLY A 187 10.59 -0.35 5.73
C GLY A 187 9.83 0.84 5.15
N HIS A 188 10.38 1.47 4.11
CA HIS A 188 9.69 2.56 3.40
C HIS A 188 8.36 2.09 2.81
N THR A 189 8.34 0.91 2.19
CA THR A 189 7.10 0.33 1.68
C THR A 189 6.11 0.03 2.79
N THR A 190 6.58 -0.53 3.90
CA THR A 190 5.76 -0.81 5.07
C THR A 190 5.05 0.46 5.57
N VAL A 191 5.79 1.57 5.68
CA VAL A 191 5.24 2.87 6.11
C VAL A 191 4.29 3.44 5.06
N ALA A 192 4.65 3.38 3.76
CA ALA A 192 3.79 3.87 2.68
C ALA A 192 2.44 3.16 2.64
N TYR A 193 2.44 1.84 2.77
CA TYR A 193 1.19 1.07 2.79
C TYR A 193 0.39 1.26 4.08
N SER A 194 1.05 1.31 5.24
CA SER A 194 0.35 1.57 6.49
C SER A 194 -0.34 2.94 6.47
N GLY A 195 0.38 3.95 6.01
CA GLY A 195 -0.15 5.30 5.86
C GLY A 195 -1.24 5.39 4.80
N GLY A 196 -1.03 4.74 3.65
CA GLY A 196 -2.03 4.65 2.58
C GLY A 196 -3.33 4.01 3.07
N ILE A 197 -3.27 2.88 3.77
CA ILE A 197 -4.44 2.21 4.36
C ILE A 197 -5.11 3.14 5.40
N GLY A 198 -4.32 3.81 6.23
CA GLY A 198 -4.84 4.77 7.19
C GLY A 198 -5.64 5.88 6.52
N LEU A 199 -5.06 6.54 5.51
CA LEU A 199 -5.72 7.60 4.76
C LEU A 199 -6.92 7.07 3.95
N ALA A 200 -6.81 5.89 3.33
CA ALA A 200 -7.91 5.23 2.61
C ALA A 200 -9.10 4.93 3.54
N THR A 201 -8.83 4.60 4.81
CA THR A 201 -9.87 4.41 5.82
C THR A 201 -10.56 5.74 6.17
N LEU A 202 -9.81 6.84 6.23
CA LEU A 202 -10.36 8.17 6.52
C LEU A 202 -11.08 8.79 5.32
N LEU A 203 -10.66 8.46 4.08
CA LEU A 203 -11.20 8.97 2.82
C LEU A 203 -11.48 7.83 1.83
N PRO A 204 -12.44 6.95 2.13
CA PRO A 204 -12.72 5.78 1.30
C PRO A 204 -13.17 6.12 -0.13
N GLN A 205 -13.63 7.35 -0.36
CA GLN A 205 -14.00 7.86 -1.68
C GLN A 205 -12.83 7.87 -2.68
N LEU A 206 -11.60 8.01 -2.17
CA LEU A 206 -10.35 8.04 -2.94
C LEU A 206 -9.41 6.87 -2.59
N ALA A 207 -9.90 5.86 -1.89
CA ALA A 207 -9.06 4.78 -1.41
C ALA A 207 -8.25 4.06 -2.52
N PRO A 208 -8.79 3.79 -3.73
CA PRO A 208 -8.00 3.21 -4.81
C PRO A 208 -6.83 4.09 -5.26
N GLU A 209 -7.05 5.39 -5.42
CA GLU A 209 -6.02 6.38 -5.79
C GLU A 209 -4.96 6.49 -4.69
N ILE A 210 -5.39 6.50 -3.43
CA ILE A 210 -4.50 6.53 -2.25
C ILE A 210 -3.61 5.28 -2.23
N MET A 211 -4.19 4.10 -2.41
CA MET A 211 -3.42 2.85 -2.44
C MET A 211 -2.46 2.80 -3.63
N THR A 212 -2.86 3.33 -4.78
CA THR A 212 -2.00 3.42 -5.96
C THR A 212 -0.81 4.34 -5.71
N ARG A 213 -1.03 5.50 -5.08
CA ARG A 213 0.07 6.41 -4.71
C ARG A 213 1.00 5.80 -3.65
N ALA A 214 0.45 5.08 -2.68
CA ALA A 214 1.26 4.33 -1.71
C ALA A 214 2.14 3.27 -2.40
N SER A 215 1.59 2.57 -3.40
CA SER A 215 2.35 1.61 -4.21
C SER A 215 3.44 2.27 -5.05
N GLU A 216 3.23 3.51 -5.53
CA GLU A 216 4.26 4.27 -6.22
C GLU A 216 5.39 4.67 -5.27
N ALA A 217 5.09 5.14 -4.06
CA ALA A 217 6.11 5.44 -3.07
C ALA A 217 7.00 4.22 -2.75
N ALA A 218 6.39 3.02 -2.74
CA ALA A 218 7.14 1.78 -2.68
C ALA A 218 8.00 1.57 -3.92
N ASN A 219 7.43 1.68 -5.12
CA ASN A 219 8.11 1.50 -6.41
C ASN A 219 9.30 2.45 -6.58
N ASN A 220 9.21 3.66 -6.03
CA ASN A 220 10.29 4.65 -6.06
C ASN A 220 11.57 4.15 -5.38
N ARG A 221 11.49 3.11 -4.52
CA ARG A 221 12.68 2.47 -3.96
C ARG A 221 13.47 1.66 -5.00
N LEU A 222 12.81 1.19 -6.07
CA LEU A 222 13.48 0.58 -7.23
C LEU A 222 14.13 1.66 -8.10
N ILE A 223 13.46 2.81 -8.29
CA ILE A 223 14.02 3.96 -9.04
C ILE A 223 15.33 4.43 -8.39
N VAL A 224 15.34 4.56 -7.06
CA VAL A 224 16.56 4.88 -6.30
C VAL A 224 17.55 3.70 -6.29
N GLY A 225 17.13 2.48 -6.60
CA GLY A 225 18.00 1.29 -6.63
C GLY A 225 18.38 0.72 -5.27
N VAL A 226 17.63 0.99 -4.22
CA VAL A 226 17.95 0.57 -2.84
C VAL A 226 17.19 -0.66 -2.35
N HIS A 227 16.24 -1.15 -3.13
CA HIS A 227 15.41 -2.32 -2.83
C HIS A 227 15.15 -3.18 -4.07
N TYR A 228 14.67 -4.37 -3.85
CA TYR A 228 14.18 -5.30 -4.86
C TYR A 228 12.65 -5.40 -4.80
N PRO A 229 11.95 -5.84 -5.87
CA PRO A 229 10.51 -6.09 -5.85
C PRO A 229 10.03 -6.97 -4.69
N LEU A 230 10.73 -8.07 -4.37
CA LEU A 230 10.38 -8.93 -3.23
C LEU A 230 10.40 -8.17 -1.90
N ASP A 231 11.34 -7.20 -1.73
CA ASP A 231 11.37 -6.37 -0.53
C ASP A 231 10.11 -5.51 -0.40
N LEU A 232 9.62 -5.01 -1.55
CA LEU A 232 8.42 -4.17 -1.61
C LEU A 232 7.16 -5.00 -1.34
N MET A 233 7.05 -6.19 -1.94
CA MET A 233 5.97 -7.13 -1.64
C MET A 233 5.95 -7.48 -0.13
N GLY A 234 7.12 -7.79 0.44
CA GLY A 234 7.26 -8.06 1.88
C GLY A 234 6.85 -6.87 2.74
N GLY A 235 7.23 -5.66 2.35
CA GLY A 235 6.84 -4.42 3.03
C GLY A 235 5.33 -4.17 2.98
N ARG A 236 4.68 -4.43 1.82
CA ARG A 236 3.23 -4.36 1.66
C ARG A 236 2.51 -5.35 2.59
N ILE A 237 2.92 -6.60 2.58
CA ILE A 237 2.35 -7.65 3.46
C ILE A 237 2.39 -7.22 4.94
N ILE A 238 3.52 -6.67 5.41
CA ILE A 238 3.63 -6.17 6.79
C ILE A 238 2.68 -5.01 7.04
N GLY A 239 2.60 -4.04 6.12
CA GLY A 239 1.72 -2.89 6.24
C GLY A 239 0.25 -3.31 6.34
N GLU A 240 -0.21 -4.18 5.45
CA GLU A 240 -1.56 -4.72 5.42
C GLU A 240 -1.88 -5.52 6.68
N ALA A 241 -1.01 -6.47 7.05
CA ALA A 241 -1.21 -7.32 8.23
C ALA A 241 -1.20 -6.52 9.56
N GLY A 242 -0.29 -5.56 9.66
CA GLY A 242 -0.20 -4.69 10.83
C GLY A 242 -1.48 -3.88 11.04
N LEU A 243 -2.02 -3.29 9.97
CA LEU A 243 -3.25 -2.51 10.08
C LEU A 243 -4.50 -3.38 10.17
N ALA A 244 -4.55 -4.55 9.52
CA ALA A 244 -5.63 -5.52 9.72
C ALA A 244 -5.73 -5.91 11.21
N THR A 245 -4.60 -6.22 11.83
CA THR A 245 -4.52 -6.52 13.26
C THR A 245 -4.97 -5.32 14.10
N ARG A 246 -4.54 -4.11 13.75
CA ARG A 246 -4.90 -2.90 14.50
C ARG A 246 -6.36 -2.54 14.36
N TRP A 247 -6.91 -2.65 13.15
CA TRP A 247 -8.33 -2.43 12.89
C TRP A 247 -9.22 -3.52 13.50
N SER A 248 -8.67 -4.68 13.87
CA SER A 248 -9.38 -5.73 14.61
C SER A 248 -9.59 -5.39 16.10
N ASP A 249 -8.79 -4.49 16.65
CA ASP A 249 -8.98 -3.96 18.01
C ASP A 249 -10.21 -3.04 18.04
N GLU A 250 -11.29 -3.55 18.64
CA GLU A 250 -12.58 -2.82 18.71
C GLU A 250 -12.47 -1.52 19.50
N GLN A 251 -11.72 -1.53 20.60
CA GLN A 251 -11.53 -0.33 21.40
C GLN A 251 -10.80 0.75 20.59
N PHE A 252 -9.74 0.39 19.88
CA PHE A 252 -9.04 1.34 19.03
C PHE A 252 -9.92 1.87 17.89
N ARG A 253 -10.72 0.99 17.25
CA ARG A 253 -11.65 1.45 16.22
C ARG A 253 -12.62 2.49 16.77
N ASN A 254 -13.22 2.23 17.91
CA ASN A 254 -14.24 3.11 18.50
C ASN A 254 -13.64 4.40 19.06
N ASP A 255 -12.48 4.34 19.72
CA ASP A 255 -11.91 5.47 20.45
C ASP A 255 -10.99 6.35 19.59
N LYS A 256 -10.45 5.83 18.49
CA LYS A 256 -9.44 6.53 17.68
C LYS A 256 -9.81 6.59 16.20
N LEU A 257 -10.05 5.44 15.58
CA LEU A 257 -10.22 5.35 14.13
C LEU A 257 -11.52 6.01 13.67
N MET A 258 -12.65 5.65 14.25
CA MET A 258 -13.95 6.20 13.82
C MET A 258 -14.11 7.69 14.14
N PRO A 259 -13.66 8.21 15.30
CA PRO A 259 -13.60 9.66 15.52
C PRO A 259 -12.73 10.41 14.50
N ALA A 260 -11.54 9.88 14.16
CA ALA A 260 -10.69 10.48 13.13
C ALA A 260 -11.33 10.43 11.72
N TYR A 261 -12.02 9.34 11.39
CA TYR A 261 -12.80 9.25 10.16
C TYR A 261 -13.89 10.32 10.10
N GLN A 262 -14.68 10.48 11.16
CA GLN A 262 -15.73 11.50 11.24
C GLN A 262 -15.17 12.91 11.13
N GLU A 263 -14.05 13.20 11.82
CA GLU A 263 -13.34 14.48 11.73
C GLU A 263 -12.91 14.78 10.28
N MET A 264 -12.26 13.83 9.61
CA MET A 264 -11.78 13.98 8.24
C MET A 264 -12.94 14.22 7.26
N GLN A 265 -14.02 13.43 7.36
CA GLN A 265 -15.20 13.58 6.50
C GLN A 265 -15.85 14.96 6.69
N ALA A 266 -16.05 15.39 7.94
CA ALA A 266 -16.63 16.69 8.26
C ALA A 266 -15.75 17.86 7.78
N TYR A 267 -14.43 17.76 7.98
CA TYR A 267 -13.48 18.76 7.53
C TYR A 267 -13.48 18.90 6.00
N MET A 268 -13.35 17.80 5.27
CA MET A 268 -13.34 17.82 3.81
C MET A 268 -14.66 18.32 3.23
N ALA A 269 -15.80 17.89 3.79
CA ALA A 269 -17.12 18.40 3.39
C ALA A 269 -17.22 19.93 3.57
N LYS A 270 -16.79 20.46 4.73
CA LYS A 270 -16.76 21.91 5.02
C LYS A 270 -15.87 22.65 4.02
N ARG A 271 -14.69 22.12 3.70
CA ARG A 271 -13.75 22.73 2.74
C ARG A 271 -14.31 22.74 1.33
N CYS A 272 -14.95 21.67 0.89
CA CYS A 272 -15.58 21.56 -0.43
C CYS A 272 -16.73 22.57 -0.62
N VAL A 273 -17.56 22.73 0.41
CA VAL A 273 -18.64 23.75 0.40
C VAL A 273 -18.06 25.16 0.45
N GLY A 274 -17.07 25.41 1.32
CA GLY A 274 -16.44 26.73 1.44
C GLY A 274 -15.69 27.17 0.19
N ALA A 275 -15.21 26.23 -0.63
CA ALA A 275 -14.60 26.48 -1.92
C ALA A 275 -15.60 26.51 -3.09
N ASN A 276 -16.89 26.43 -2.83
CA ASN A 276 -17.98 26.38 -3.83
C ASN A 276 -17.86 25.24 -4.85
N ILE A 277 -17.24 24.12 -4.47
CA ILE A 277 -17.13 22.93 -5.33
C ILE A 277 -18.48 22.21 -5.37
N VAL A 278 -19.17 22.15 -4.22
CA VAL A 278 -20.52 21.60 -4.08
C VAL A 278 -21.41 22.58 -3.30
N ALA A 279 -22.71 22.55 -3.57
CA ALA A 279 -23.68 23.31 -2.80
C ALA A 279 -23.77 22.77 -1.37
N ARG A 280 -24.10 23.64 -0.42
CA ARG A 280 -24.32 23.27 0.97
C ARG A 280 -25.55 22.37 1.09
N ALA A 281 -25.31 21.10 1.39
CA ALA A 281 -26.32 20.23 1.98
C ALA A 281 -25.97 20.09 3.46
N ALA A 282 -26.85 20.53 4.36
CA ALA A 282 -26.50 20.66 5.77
C ALA A 282 -26.14 19.34 6.45
N ASP A 283 -26.65 18.20 5.97
CA ASP A 283 -26.47 16.86 6.58
C ASP A 283 -26.38 15.75 5.53
N ASP A 284 -25.81 16.02 4.35
CA ASP A 284 -25.62 14.99 3.34
C ASP A 284 -24.34 14.19 3.61
N PRO A 285 -24.43 12.93 4.03
CA PRO A 285 -23.26 12.06 4.27
C PRO A 285 -22.46 11.77 3.02
N THR A 286 -22.98 12.11 1.83
CA THR A 286 -22.30 11.91 0.53
C THR A 286 -21.55 13.16 0.07
N THR A 287 -21.45 14.22 0.88
CA THR A 287 -20.86 15.51 0.49
C THR A 287 -19.42 15.36 -0.03
N VAL A 288 -18.58 14.55 0.64
CA VAL A 288 -17.19 14.31 0.19
C VAL A 288 -17.19 13.56 -1.15
N GLN A 289 -18.06 12.57 -1.32
CA GLN A 289 -18.21 11.87 -2.59
C GLN A 289 -18.68 12.81 -3.71
N ASN A 290 -19.65 13.66 -3.43
CA ASN A 290 -20.15 14.65 -4.39
C ASN A 290 -19.03 15.65 -4.76
N CYS A 291 -18.19 16.03 -3.81
CA CYS A 291 -17.02 16.88 -4.03
C CYS A 291 -16.00 16.21 -4.98
N VAL A 292 -15.64 14.98 -4.74
CA VAL A 292 -14.75 14.20 -5.62
C VAL A 292 -15.34 14.10 -7.03
N THR A 293 -16.63 13.81 -7.13
CA THR A 293 -17.35 13.72 -8.41
C THR A 293 -17.32 15.05 -9.16
N ALA A 294 -17.60 16.16 -8.47
CA ALA A 294 -17.62 17.49 -9.08
C ALA A 294 -16.20 17.93 -9.52
N LEU A 295 -15.17 17.64 -8.73
CA LEU A 295 -13.79 17.92 -9.10
C LEU A 295 -13.37 17.17 -10.38
N ASN A 296 -13.77 15.91 -10.50
CA ASN A 296 -13.47 15.09 -11.66
C ASN A 296 -14.25 15.53 -12.91
N ALA A 297 -15.52 15.93 -12.74
CA ALA A 297 -16.35 16.42 -13.84
C ALA A 297 -15.91 17.82 -14.35
N ASN A 298 -15.35 18.64 -13.47
CA ASN A 298 -14.92 20.01 -13.76
C ASN A 298 -13.42 20.11 -14.11
N SER A 299 -12.71 18.98 -14.22
CA SER A 299 -11.32 19.00 -14.67
C SER A 299 -11.26 19.51 -16.12
N ALA A 300 -10.42 20.50 -16.37
CA ALA A 300 -10.17 21.03 -17.71
C ALA A 300 -9.59 19.96 -18.66
N ASP A 301 -8.94 18.96 -18.09
CA ASP A 301 -8.47 17.76 -18.76
C ASP A 301 -9.14 16.55 -18.12
N SER A 302 -10.11 15.96 -18.81
CA SER A 302 -10.84 14.80 -18.33
C SER A 302 -9.96 13.56 -18.13
N SER A 303 -8.77 13.54 -18.71
CA SER A 303 -7.76 12.50 -18.49
C SER A 303 -7.02 12.68 -17.15
N LYS A 304 -7.07 13.89 -16.54
CA LYS A 304 -6.38 14.26 -15.30
C LYS A 304 -7.37 14.80 -14.26
N PRO A 305 -8.13 13.94 -13.59
CA PRO A 305 -9.13 14.37 -12.63
C PRO A 305 -8.50 15.14 -11.47
N SER A 306 -9.13 16.25 -11.07
CA SER A 306 -8.65 17.11 -9.98
C SER A 306 -8.88 16.53 -8.58
N GLY A 307 -9.68 15.46 -8.47
CA GLY A 307 -9.97 14.73 -7.24
C GLY A 307 -9.36 13.33 -7.29
N GLY A 308 -8.18 13.17 -6.73
CA GLY A 308 -7.46 11.92 -6.68
C GLY A 308 -6.05 11.99 -7.30
N TYR A 309 -5.27 10.96 -7.06
CA TYR A 309 -3.91 10.84 -7.53
C TYR A 309 -3.84 10.62 -9.05
N THR A 310 -2.94 11.34 -9.69
CA THR A 310 -2.57 11.15 -11.10
C THR A 310 -1.06 11.28 -11.31
N ASN A 311 -0.53 10.62 -12.34
CA ASN A 311 0.83 10.84 -12.85
C ASN A 311 0.91 10.55 -14.35
N ASP A 312 1.98 11.05 -14.99
CA ASP A 312 2.28 10.86 -16.42
C ASP A 312 3.50 9.94 -16.65
N PHE A 313 4.02 9.27 -15.63
CA PHE A 313 5.23 8.45 -15.74
C PHE A 313 4.97 7.16 -16.53
N THR A 314 5.87 6.81 -17.45
CA THR A 314 5.68 5.72 -18.42
C THR A 314 6.93 4.85 -18.62
N ASP A 315 7.77 4.69 -17.60
CA ASP A 315 9.14 4.23 -17.84
C ASP A 315 9.28 2.71 -17.92
N ASP A 316 8.44 1.94 -17.23
CA ASP A 316 8.57 0.49 -17.12
C ASP A 316 7.21 -0.19 -16.91
N PHE A 317 7.18 -1.52 -16.94
CA PHE A 317 5.99 -2.35 -16.67
C PHE A 317 5.32 -2.05 -15.32
N SER A 318 6.08 -1.58 -14.33
CA SER A 318 5.58 -1.18 -13.01
C SER A 318 5.23 0.31 -12.90
N THR A 319 5.49 1.08 -13.95
CA THR A 319 5.27 2.53 -14.00
C THR A 319 4.49 2.88 -15.26
N GLN A 320 3.24 3.18 -15.10
CA GLN A 320 2.34 3.57 -16.18
C GLN A 320 1.53 4.80 -15.79
N PRO A 321 1.06 5.63 -16.74
CA PRO A 321 0.27 6.81 -16.43
C PRO A 321 -0.96 6.47 -15.63
N VAL A 322 -1.20 7.24 -14.58
CA VAL A 322 -2.42 7.17 -13.78
C VAL A 322 -3.26 8.40 -14.10
N THR A 323 -4.25 8.23 -14.96
CA THR A 323 -5.11 9.31 -15.43
C THR A 323 -6.54 9.20 -14.94
N ASN A 324 -6.94 8.01 -14.45
CA ASN A 324 -8.28 7.72 -13.96
C ASN A 324 -8.27 6.49 -13.04
N ARG A 325 -9.43 6.13 -12.49
CA ARG A 325 -9.60 4.97 -11.60
C ARG A 325 -9.13 3.66 -12.23
N ALA A 326 -9.42 3.41 -13.49
CA ALA A 326 -9.05 2.16 -14.16
C ALA A 326 -7.52 2.03 -14.29
N SER A 327 -6.82 3.09 -14.72
CA SER A 327 -5.36 3.10 -14.79
C SER A 327 -4.71 3.05 -13.39
N ALA A 328 -5.33 3.64 -12.37
CA ALA A 328 -4.88 3.51 -10.98
C ALA A 328 -4.89 2.05 -10.53
N LEU A 329 -6.00 1.34 -10.76
CA LEU A 329 -6.11 -0.08 -10.42
C LEU A 329 -5.10 -0.95 -11.17
N ALA A 330 -4.90 -0.68 -12.47
CA ALA A 330 -3.93 -1.40 -13.28
C ALA A 330 -2.50 -1.19 -12.78
N ALA A 331 -2.12 0.05 -12.44
CA ALA A 331 -0.82 0.37 -11.87
C ALA A 331 -0.60 -0.30 -10.50
N TYR A 332 -1.62 -0.27 -9.63
CA TYR A 332 -1.57 -0.96 -8.34
C TYR A 332 -1.37 -2.47 -8.52
N GLN A 333 -2.16 -3.10 -9.39
CA GLN A 333 -2.09 -4.53 -9.63
C GLN A 333 -0.74 -4.96 -10.22
N ALA A 334 -0.18 -4.20 -11.16
CA ALA A 334 1.15 -4.47 -11.71
C ALA A 334 2.23 -4.51 -10.62
N ARG A 335 2.12 -3.64 -9.61
CA ARG A 335 3.04 -3.57 -8.46
C ARG A 335 2.77 -4.60 -7.37
N MET A 336 1.71 -5.40 -7.48
CA MET A 336 1.49 -6.52 -6.56
C MET A 336 2.40 -7.71 -6.87
N SER A 337 2.71 -7.96 -8.14
CA SER A 337 3.51 -9.10 -8.60
C SER A 337 4.79 -8.73 -9.33
N TYR A 338 4.94 -7.48 -9.80
CA TYR A 338 6.10 -7.01 -10.57
C TYR A 338 6.44 -7.89 -11.78
N GLY A 339 5.44 -8.59 -12.34
CA GLY A 339 5.61 -9.43 -13.51
C GLY A 339 6.38 -10.72 -13.27
N PHE A 340 6.59 -11.13 -12.02
CA PHE A 340 7.18 -12.43 -11.72
C PHE A 340 6.35 -13.56 -12.30
N LYS A 341 7.04 -14.61 -12.70
CA LYS A 341 6.41 -15.90 -12.98
C LYS A 341 5.91 -16.52 -11.68
N PRO A 342 4.81 -17.30 -11.74
CA PRO A 342 4.35 -18.05 -10.58
C PRO A 342 5.45 -18.94 -9.99
N THR A 343 5.64 -18.84 -8.68
CA THR A 343 6.62 -19.64 -7.92
C THR A 343 5.97 -20.82 -7.21
N SER A 344 4.64 -20.91 -7.23
CA SER A 344 3.86 -22.00 -6.69
C SER A 344 2.58 -22.22 -7.51
N ALA A 345 1.70 -23.15 -7.09
CA ALA A 345 0.49 -23.48 -7.83
C ALA A 345 -0.47 -22.30 -7.94
N THR A 346 -0.97 -22.06 -9.16
CA THR A 346 -2.00 -21.09 -9.50
C THR A 346 -3.41 -21.67 -9.37
N GLY A 347 -4.45 -20.82 -9.44
CA GLY A 347 -5.87 -21.25 -9.42
C GLY A 347 -6.34 -21.78 -8.07
N LYS A 348 -5.63 -21.54 -6.97
CA LYS A 348 -6.10 -21.91 -5.63
C LYS A 348 -7.27 -21.02 -5.20
N ALA A 349 -8.15 -21.57 -4.37
CA ALA A 349 -9.22 -20.79 -3.75
C ALA A 349 -8.67 -19.57 -3.00
N ALA A 350 -9.50 -18.53 -2.90
CA ALA A 350 -9.18 -17.34 -2.15
C ALA A 350 -8.93 -17.65 -0.66
N VAL A 351 -7.93 -16.98 -0.09
CA VAL A 351 -7.58 -17.09 1.33
C VAL A 351 -7.49 -15.69 1.92
N VAL A 352 -8.57 -15.25 2.55
CA VAL A 352 -8.59 -13.94 3.22
C VAL A 352 -8.09 -14.10 4.64
N PRO A 353 -7.03 -13.39 5.05
CA PRO A 353 -6.53 -13.42 6.41
C PRO A 353 -7.60 -12.96 7.43
N GLU A 354 -7.60 -13.57 8.62
CA GLU A 354 -8.48 -13.13 9.70
C GLU A 354 -8.17 -11.68 10.08
N GLY A 355 -9.23 -10.87 10.22
CA GLY A 355 -9.12 -9.45 10.54
C GLY A 355 -8.91 -8.55 9.34
N ALA A 356 -8.53 -9.06 8.16
CA ALA A 356 -8.34 -8.25 6.95
C ALA A 356 -9.64 -7.57 6.51
N GLU A 357 -10.80 -8.16 6.78
CA GLU A 357 -12.11 -7.56 6.52
C GLU A 357 -12.33 -6.21 7.20
N ASN A 358 -11.61 -5.95 8.29
CA ASN A 358 -11.69 -4.67 9.01
C ASN A 358 -11.05 -3.51 8.23
N LEU A 359 -10.17 -3.80 7.27
CA LEU A 359 -9.61 -2.79 6.36
C LEU A 359 -10.71 -2.12 5.52
N LEU A 360 -11.83 -2.78 5.28
CA LEU A 360 -12.94 -2.29 4.46
C LEU A 360 -14.08 -1.63 5.26
N THR A 361 -13.93 -1.42 6.56
CA THR A 361 -15.02 -0.99 7.46
C THR A 361 -15.67 0.34 7.02
N THR A 362 -14.89 1.34 6.62
CA THR A 362 -15.41 2.65 6.22
C THR A 362 -15.83 2.71 4.75
N ALA A 363 -15.26 1.88 3.90
CA ALA A 363 -15.69 1.77 2.49
C ALA A 363 -17.04 1.06 2.37
N PHE A 364 -17.30 0.07 3.23
CA PHE A 364 -18.54 -0.70 3.25
C PHE A 364 -19.14 -0.76 4.66
N PRO A 365 -19.62 0.37 5.19
CA PRO A 365 -20.11 0.44 6.57
C PRO A 365 -21.39 -0.37 6.81
N THR A 366 -22.13 -0.73 5.76
CA THR A 366 -23.37 -1.51 5.83
C THR A 366 -23.14 -3.02 5.69
N LEU A 367 -21.94 -3.46 5.30
CA LEU A 367 -21.59 -4.87 5.22
C LEU A 367 -21.09 -5.39 6.59
N ASN A 368 -21.48 -6.61 6.92
CA ASN A 368 -20.90 -7.32 8.06
C ASN A 368 -19.50 -7.84 7.73
N ALA A 369 -18.82 -8.44 8.71
CA ALA A 369 -17.46 -8.95 8.56
C ALA A 369 -17.34 -10.04 7.47
N GLU A 370 -18.27 -10.98 7.43
CA GLU A 370 -18.31 -12.06 6.45
C GLU A 370 -18.49 -11.52 5.02
N GLN A 371 -19.41 -10.57 4.84
CA GLN A 371 -19.62 -9.91 3.54
C GLN A 371 -18.37 -9.13 3.08
N ARG A 372 -17.67 -8.43 3.99
CA ARG A 372 -16.41 -7.76 3.64
C ARG A 372 -15.30 -8.76 3.30
N ARG A 373 -15.25 -9.92 3.99
CA ARG A 373 -14.33 -11.02 3.61
C ARG A 373 -14.63 -11.53 2.21
N ALA A 374 -15.90 -11.68 1.85
CA ALA A 374 -16.30 -12.10 0.50
C ALA A 374 -15.87 -11.07 -0.57
N VAL A 375 -15.91 -9.77 -0.25
CA VAL A 375 -15.38 -8.73 -1.16
C VAL A 375 -13.88 -8.90 -1.37
N LEU A 376 -13.10 -9.08 -0.30
CA LEU A 376 -11.65 -9.32 -0.41
C LEU A 376 -11.38 -10.59 -1.23
N ALA A 377 -12.05 -11.71 -0.92
CA ALA A 377 -11.89 -12.96 -1.64
C ALA A 377 -12.17 -12.84 -3.14
N ALA A 378 -13.19 -12.06 -3.53
CA ALA A 378 -13.55 -11.85 -4.91
C ALA A 378 -12.60 -10.92 -5.68
N THR A 379 -11.79 -10.13 -4.97
CA THR A 379 -10.86 -9.16 -5.55
C THR A 379 -9.39 -9.55 -5.42
N GLU A 380 -9.07 -10.69 -4.79
CA GLU A 380 -7.70 -11.20 -4.75
C GLU A 380 -7.11 -11.39 -6.16
N ILE A 381 -5.80 -11.18 -6.29
CA ILE A 381 -5.07 -11.67 -7.46
C ILE A 381 -4.98 -13.20 -7.42
N ASP A 382 -4.58 -13.81 -8.55
CA ASP A 382 -4.41 -15.27 -8.60
C ASP A 382 -3.32 -15.73 -7.61
N SER A 383 -3.38 -16.99 -7.23
CA SER A 383 -2.37 -17.63 -6.39
C SER A 383 -1.12 -17.94 -7.19
N GLY A 384 -0.04 -18.21 -6.47
CA GLY A 384 1.21 -18.64 -7.08
C GLY A 384 2.28 -17.57 -7.17
N GLU A 385 1.92 -16.32 -6.92
CA GLU A 385 2.88 -15.21 -6.90
C GLU A 385 3.99 -15.45 -5.85
N PRO A 386 5.16 -14.81 -6.00
CA PRO A 386 6.18 -14.83 -4.94
C PRO A 386 5.59 -14.38 -3.60
N LEU A 387 6.04 -15.01 -2.51
CA LEU A 387 5.55 -14.81 -1.14
C LEU A 387 4.10 -15.27 -0.88
N ASP A 388 3.52 -16.08 -1.78
CA ASP A 388 2.16 -16.65 -1.65
C ASP A 388 2.18 -18.18 -1.38
N ALA A 389 3.31 -18.77 -1.03
CA ALA A 389 3.40 -20.20 -0.76
C ALA A 389 2.75 -20.57 0.58
N SER A 390 2.77 -19.67 1.55
CA SER A 390 2.11 -19.84 2.84
C SER A 390 0.62 -19.51 2.75
N SER A 391 -0.17 -20.11 3.62
CA SER A 391 -1.63 -19.91 3.70
C SER A 391 -2.05 -18.58 4.36
N ASN A 392 -1.16 -17.59 4.44
CA ASN A 392 -1.50 -16.33 5.11
C ASN A 392 -2.37 -15.37 4.28
N GLY A 393 -2.36 -15.50 2.94
CA GLY A 393 -3.25 -14.80 2.01
C GLY A 393 -2.95 -13.30 1.78
N TYR A 394 -2.09 -12.65 2.55
CA TYR A 394 -1.84 -11.21 2.41
C TYR A 394 -1.23 -10.84 1.04
N GLN A 395 -0.41 -11.69 0.45
CA GLN A 395 0.15 -11.42 -0.88
C GLN A 395 -0.92 -11.18 -1.94
N ARG A 396 -2.08 -11.81 -1.80
CA ARG A 396 -3.16 -11.80 -2.80
C ARG A 396 -4.16 -10.67 -2.62
N LEU A 397 -4.16 -9.96 -1.49
CA LEU A 397 -5.14 -8.90 -1.20
C LEU A 397 -4.97 -7.71 -2.14
N ASN A 398 -5.88 -7.53 -3.09
CA ASN A 398 -5.94 -6.35 -3.95
C ASN A 398 -6.86 -5.29 -3.32
N LEU A 399 -6.30 -4.50 -2.39
CA LEU A 399 -7.06 -3.50 -1.66
C LEU A 399 -7.63 -2.41 -2.57
N ALA A 400 -6.90 -1.98 -3.60
CA ALA A 400 -7.41 -0.97 -4.53
C ALA A 400 -8.65 -1.46 -5.27
N ALA A 401 -8.66 -2.71 -5.72
CA ALA A 401 -9.82 -3.34 -6.33
C ALA A 401 -10.99 -3.48 -5.33
N ALA A 402 -10.69 -3.94 -4.10
CA ALA A 402 -11.70 -4.09 -3.06
C ALA A 402 -12.38 -2.76 -2.70
N TYR A 403 -11.61 -1.69 -2.53
CA TYR A 403 -12.12 -0.35 -2.21
C TYR A 403 -12.96 0.29 -3.33
N SER A 404 -12.87 -0.22 -4.56
CA SER A 404 -13.62 0.29 -5.71
C SER A 404 -14.79 -0.61 -6.11
N ALA A 405 -15.18 -1.57 -5.29
CA ALA A 405 -16.14 -2.56 -5.68
C ALA A 405 -17.60 -2.08 -5.54
N LYS A 406 -18.43 -2.49 -6.51
CA LYS A 406 -19.88 -2.57 -6.33
C LYS A 406 -20.22 -3.99 -5.89
N VAL A 407 -20.85 -4.09 -4.74
CA VAL A 407 -21.24 -5.36 -4.11
C VAL A 407 -22.73 -5.58 -4.29
N THR A 408 -23.12 -6.71 -4.87
CA THR A 408 -24.52 -7.10 -4.97
C THR A 408 -24.83 -8.18 -3.93
N LEU A 409 -25.84 -7.93 -3.12
CA LEU A 409 -26.36 -8.87 -2.13
C LEU A 409 -27.65 -9.51 -2.64
N SER A 410 -27.80 -10.80 -2.42
CA SER A 410 -29.08 -11.51 -2.57
C SER A 410 -30.11 -11.09 -1.52
N ALA A 411 -31.32 -11.62 -1.59
CA ALA A 411 -32.38 -11.31 -0.63
C ALA A 411 -32.05 -11.75 0.80
N ASP A 412 -31.31 -12.84 0.97
CA ASP A 412 -30.84 -13.36 2.25
C ASP A 412 -29.59 -12.66 2.79
N GLY A 413 -29.01 -11.73 2.01
CA GLY A 413 -27.84 -10.95 2.37
C GLY A 413 -26.50 -11.58 1.97
N SER A 414 -26.49 -12.71 1.27
CA SER A 414 -25.23 -13.27 0.75
C SER A 414 -24.64 -12.40 -0.36
N VAL A 415 -23.31 -12.31 -0.46
CA VAL A 415 -22.63 -11.63 -1.55
C VAL A 415 -22.67 -12.51 -2.80
N VAL A 416 -23.37 -12.04 -3.83
CA VAL A 416 -23.54 -12.79 -5.10
C VAL A 416 -22.69 -12.26 -6.24
N LYS A 417 -22.27 -10.99 -6.15
CA LYS A 417 -21.41 -10.36 -7.18
C LYS A 417 -20.57 -9.25 -6.58
N VAL A 418 -19.32 -9.18 -7.04
CA VAL A 418 -18.38 -8.10 -6.71
C VAL A 418 -17.79 -7.59 -8.03
N GLU A 419 -17.97 -6.30 -8.31
CA GLU A 419 -17.52 -5.63 -9.53
C GLU A 419 -16.55 -4.49 -9.15
N PRO A 420 -15.22 -4.70 -9.20
CA PRO A 420 -14.24 -3.66 -8.92
C PRO A 420 -14.21 -2.58 -10.03
N GLY A 421 -13.53 -1.47 -9.77
CA GLY A 421 -13.32 -0.41 -10.75
C GLY A 421 -14.42 0.63 -10.83
N GLN A 422 -15.34 0.64 -9.88
CA GLN A 422 -16.42 1.62 -9.84
C GLN A 422 -15.92 2.99 -9.35
N ALA A 423 -16.55 4.06 -9.82
CA ALA A 423 -16.27 5.41 -9.34
C ALA A 423 -16.59 5.59 -7.85
N VAL A 424 -17.54 4.81 -7.34
CA VAL A 424 -17.97 4.81 -5.93
C VAL A 424 -18.15 3.37 -5.47
N ALA A 425 -17.52 3.03 -4.34
CA ALA A 425 -17.82 1.79 -3.64
C ALA A 425 -19.31 1.78 -3.24
N SER A 426 -20.01 0.71 -3.53
CA SER A 426 -21.46 0.67 -3.30
C SER A 426 -21.97 -0.73 -2.99
N VAL A 427 -23.10 -0.78 -2.30
CA VAL A 427 -23.83 -2.02 -1.99
C VAL A 427 -25.25 -1.90 -2.57
N VAL A 428 -25.62 -2.88 -3.37
CA VAL A 428 -26.98 -3.00 -3.94
C VAL A 428 -27.57 -4.34 -3.57
N ARG A 429 -28.91 -4.46 -3.63
CA ARG A 429 -29.62 -5.75 -3.46
C ARG A 429 -30.21 -6.20 -4.78
N GLU A 430 -30.20 -7.50 -5.03
CA GLU A 430 -30.91 -8.09 -6.18
C GLU A 430 -32.38 -7.69 -6.15
N GLY A 431 -32.92 -7.33 -7.32
CA GLY A 431 -34.33 -6.93 -7.45
C GLY A 431 -34.66 -5.52 -6.90
N ALA A 432 -33.71 -4.79 -6.36
CA ALA A 432 -33.95 -3.39 -5.99
C ALA A 432 -34.13 -2.53 -7.26
N PRO A 433 -35.17 -1.69 -7.32
CA PRO A 433 -35.35 -0.79 -8.47
C PRO A 433 -34.16 0.15 -8.62
N ALA A 434 -33.70 0.34 -9.86
CA ALA A 434 -32.60 1.25 -10.14
C ALA A 434 -32.97 2.68 -9.65
N LYS A 435 -32.06 3.29 -8.86
CA LYS A 435 -32.27 4.67 -8.39
C LYS A 435 -32.33 5.60 -9.60
N PRO A 436 -33.39 6.42 -9.80
CA PRO A 436 -33.46 7.32 -10.94
C PRO A 436 -32.31 8.35 -10.86
N GLY A 437 -31.43 8.38 -11.86
CA GLY A 437 -30.45 9.45 -11.98
C GLY A 437 -29.02 9.11 -12.38
N SER A 438 -28.66 7.87 -12.69
CA SER A 438 -27.33 7.56 -13.27
C SER A 438 -27.43 7.24 -14.76
N SER A 439 -27.32 8.25 -15.60
CA SER A 439 -27.08 8.06 -17.02
C SER A 439 -25.64 7.55 -17.21
N SER A 440 -25.49 6.26 -17.42
CA SER A 440 -24.22 5.67 -17.84
C SER A 440 -23.95 6.04 -19.29
N GLY A 441 -22.99 6.92 -19.52
CA GLY A 441 -22.35 7.06 -20.82
C GLY A 441 -21.72 5.72 -21.19
N ARG A 442 -22.16 5.17 -22.32
CA ARG A 442 -21.66 3.93 -22.89
C ARG A 442 -20.28 4.19 -23.46
N SER A 443 -19.26 3.69 -22.79
CA SER A 443 -17.92 3.53 -23.36
C SER A 443 -17.61 2.03 -23.42
N ASP A 444 -17.32 1.56 -24.63
CA ASP A 444 -16.92 0.19 -24.88
C ASP A 444 -15.64 -0.15 -24.09
N ALA A 445 -15.79 -1.00 -23.11
CA ALA A 445 -14.66 -1.52 -22.35
C ALA A 445 -14.39 -2.97 -22.77
N THR A 446 -13.17 -3.17 -23.20
CA THR A 446 -12.52 -4.48 -23.41
C THR A 446 -12.63 -5.36 -22.17
N ALA A 447 -12.87 -6.64 -22.41
CA ALA A 447 -13.22 -7.70 -21.50
C ALA A 447 -12.51 -7.68 -20.13
N SER A 448 -13.28 -7.40 -19.10
CA SER A 448 -12.95 -7.76 -17.71
C SER A 448 -13.48 -9.17 -17.44
N THR A 449 -12.61 -10.06 -17.03
CA THR A 449 -12.96 -11.43 -16.63
C THR A 449 -13.83 -11.41 -15.37
N THR A 450 -15.12 -11.63 -15.57
CA THR A 450 -16.09 -11.76 -14.47
C THR A 450 -15.94 -13.14 -13.84
N LYS A 451 -15.40 -13.22 -12.61
CA LYS A 451 -15.48 -14.46 -11.81
C LYS A 451 -16.87 -14.55 -11.18
N THR A 452 -17.66 -15.52 -11.62
CA THR A 452 -18.93 -15.88 -10.97
C THR A 452 -18.61 -16.84 -9.84
N ILE A 453 -19.02 -16.51 -8.62
CA ILE A 453 -18.85 -17.42 -7.46
C ILE A 453 -19.91 -18.52 -7.60
N ALA A 454 -19.47 -19.74 -7.90
CA ALA A 454 -20.32 -20.91 -7.83
C ALA A 454 -20.50 -21.27 -6.34
N ASN A 455 -21.76 -21.37 -5.92
CA ASN A 455 -22.16 -21.80 -4.60
C ASN A 455 -21.83 -23.29 -4.45
N THR A 456 -20.68 -23.65 -3.89
CA THR A 456 -20.41 -25.02 -3.44
C THR A 456 -20.62 -25.07 -1.92
N GLY A 457 -21.87 -25.33 -1.56
CA GLY A 457 -22.17 -25.81 -0.24
C GLY A 457 -21.59 -27.22 -0.07
N SER A 458 -20.70 -27.38 0.85
CA SER A 458 -20.38 -28.68 1.45
C SER A 458 -19.90 -28.46 2.87
N ASP A 459 -20.68 -29.03 3.76
CA ASP A 459 -20.37 -29.23 5.17
C ASP A 459 -18.97 -29.83 5.37
N MET A 460 -18.13 -29.13 6.10
CA MET A 460 -17.06 -29.80 6.84
C MET A 460 -16.81 -29.08 8.16
N LEU A 461 -17.29 -29.71 9.21
CA LEU A 461 -16.82 -29.55 10.59
C LEU A 461 -15.31 -29.85 10.64
N ALA A 462 -14.50 -28.87 10.98
CA ALA A 462 -13.12 -29.10 11.37
C ALA A 462 -12.86 -28.52 12.74
N PRO A 463 -12.02 -29.17 13.55
CA PRO A 463 -11.95 -28.91 14.98
C PRO A 463 -11.17 -27.64 15.29
N ALA A 464 -11.75 -26.80 16.13
CA ALA A 464 -11.07 -25.71 16.81
C ALA A 464 -9.98 -26.29 17.75
N GLY A 465 -8.75 -25.92 17.49
CA GLY A 465 -7.68 -26.24 18.43
C GLY A 465 -6.30 -26.20 17.76
N MET A 466 -5.52 -25.20 18.13
CA MET A 466 -4.05 -25.09 17.95
C MET A 466 -3.47 -24.03 17.02
N ILE A 467 -3.89 -22.78 17.13
CA ILE A 467 -3.13 -21.67 16.52
C ILE A 467 -2.88 -20.48 17.49
N VAL A 468 -3.35 -20.56 18.74
CA VAL A 468 -3.19 -19.45 19.71
C VAL A 468 -1.80 -19.40 20.38
N ALA A 469 -0.97 -20.42 20.27
CA ALA A 469 0.27 -20.54 21.06
C ALA A 469 1.48 -19.75 20.51
N CYS A 470 1.52 -19.37 19.22
CA CYS A 470 2.71 -18.71 18.66
C CYS A 470 2.71 -17.16 18.74
N PHE A 471 1.55 -16.55 18.96
CA PHE A 471 1.47 -15.08 19.03
C PHE A 471 1.76 -14.49 20.41
N MET A 472 1.63 -15.29 21.47
CA MET A 472 1.81 -14.81 22.86
C MET A 472 3.25 -14.80 23.34
N LEU A 473 4.17 -15.50 22.67
CA LEU A 473 5.60 -15.54 23.05
C LEU A 473 6.40 -14.30 22.63
N GLY A 474 5.91 -13.53 21.67
CA GLY A 474 6.56 -12.29 21.23
C GLY A 474 6.28 -11.08 22.13
N ILE A 475 5.17 -11.08 22.84
CA ILE A 475 4.73 -9.97 23.70
C ILE A 475 5.24 -10.14 25.15
N GLY A 476 5.44 -11.36 25.57
CA GLY A 476 5.87 -11.66 26.96
C GLY A 476 7.30 -11.26 27.31
N LEU A 477 8.19 -11.12 26.32
CA LEU A 477 9.59 -10.75 26.57
C LEU A 477 9.87 -9.24 26.67
N MET A 478 8.89 -8.39 26.40
CA MET A 478 9.06 -6.93 26.53
C MET A 478 8.62 -6.36 27.88
N LEU A 479 7.93 -7.15 28.71
CA LEU A 479 7.41 -6.67 30.00
C LEU A 479 8.31 -7.00 31.21
N THR A 480 9.38 -7.79 31.05
CA THR A 480 10.23 -8.20 32.17
C THR A 480 11.58 -7.50 32.31
N ARG A 481 11.84 -6.44 31.50
CA ARG A 481 13.10 -5.66 31.60
C ARG A 481 12.91 -4.21 32.08
N ARG A 482 11.99 -3.98 33.03
CA ARG A 482 11.96 -2.73 33.79
C ARG A 482 11.78 -3.03 35.28
N ARG A 483 12.82 -3.54 35.92
CA ARG A 483 13.14 -3.34 37.34
C ARG A 483 14.54 -3.85 37.56
N ALA A 484 15.51 -2.99 37.37
CA ALA A 484 16.75 -2.84 38.14
C ALA A 484 17.50 -1.63 37.55
#